data_030db861222d12cceb93c189e19c15f9
#
_entry.id   030db861222d12cceb93c189e19c15f9
#
_cell.length_a   1.000
_cell.length_b   1.000
_cell.length_c   1.000
_cell.angle_alpha   90.00
_cell.angle_beta   90.00
_cell.angle_gamma   90.00
#
_symmetry.space_group_name_H-M   'P 1'
#
loop_
_entity.id
_entity.type
_entity.pdbx_description
1 polymer ?
#
loop_
_entity_poly.entity_id
_entity_poly.type
_entity_poly.pdbx_seq_one_letter_code
_entity_poly.pdbx_strand_id
1 'polypeptide(L)'
;MKKIYKFRVILSVKSYNEGELYEREIKNILKFYGEEAFIATAGLLSSNTMSVNVMVLTTDSTLGDIKSDIANTTGFEIKEGY
;
A
#
# COMPACT_ATOMS: atom_id res chain seq x y z
N MET A 1 -6.52 -17.56 -11.64
CA MET A 1 -5.22 -18.02 -11.12
C MET A 1 -4.56 -16.92 -10.32
N LYS A 2 -4.05 -17.24 -9.15
CA LYS A 2 -3.38 -16.27 -8.29
C LYS A 2 -1.94 -16.06 -8.73
N LYS A 3 -1.49 -14.79 -8.66
CA LYS A 3 -0.11 -14.40 -8.96
C LYS A 3 0.39 -13.50 -7.86
N ILE A 4 1.71 -13.37 -7.76
CA ILE A 4 2.33 -12.43 -6.86
C ILE A 4 2.42 -11.06 -7.55
N TYR A 5 1.83 -10.05 -6.94
CA TYR A 5 1.89 -8.68 -7.43
C TYR A 5 2.61 -7.81 -6.42
N LYS A 6 3.33 -6.83 -6.93
CA LYS A 6 4.03 -5.85 -6.12
C LYS A 6 3.64 -4.46 -6.59
N PHE A 7 3.32 -3.59 -5.66
CA PHE A 7 3.06 -2.20 -5.97
C PHE A 7 3.48 -1.32 -4.82
N ARG A 8 3.54 -0.03 -5.09
CA ARG A 8 4.04 0.97 -4.18
C ARG A 8 3.01 2.06 -3.99
N VAL A 9 2.77 2.46 -2.74
CA VAL A 9 1.93 3.60 -2.40
C VAL A 9 2.86 4.75 -2.03
N ILE A 10 2.72 5.89 -2.70
CA ILE A 10 3.55 7.07 -2.45
C ILE A 10 2.74 8.06 -1.63
N LEU A 11 3.19 8.32 -0.43
CA LEU A 11 2.50 9.15 0.55
C LEU A 11 3.21 10.51 0.69
N SER A 12 2.42 11.60 0.65
CA SER A 12 2.91 12.90 1.07
C SER A 12 2.65 13.02 2.58
N VAL A 13 3.69 13.25 3.35
CA VAL A 13 3.61 13.28 4.81
C VAL A 13 4.25 14.54 5.36
N LYS A 14 3.75 15.03 6.49
CA LYS A 14 4.30 16.18 7.18
C LYS A 14 5.32 15.78 8.23
N SER A 15 5.23 14.52 8.70
CA SER A 15 6.10 13.98 9.72
C SER A 15 6.15 12.48 9.62
N TYR A 16 7.13 11.86 10.27
CA TYR A 16 7.23 10.41 10.35
C TYR A 16 6.00 9.81 11.03
N ASN A 17 5.49 10.47 12.07
CA ASN A 17 4.32 9.98 12.80
C ASN A 17 3.08 9.94 11.90
N GLU A 18 2.90 10.93 11.05
CA GLU A 18 1.80 10.94 10.09
C GLU A 18 1.95 9.78 9.10
N GLY A 19 3.18 9.51 8.65
CA GLY A 19 3.47 8.37 7.78
C GLY A 19 3.10 7.05 8.43
N GLU A 20 3.38 6.88 9.72
CA GLU A 20 3.01 5.66 10.44
C GLU A 20 1.51 5.47 10.52
N LEU A 21 0.74 6.55 10.68
CA LEU A 21 -0.72 6.48 10.70
C LEU A 21 -1.27 6.00 9.37
N TYR A 22 -0.76 6.53 8.25
CA TYR A 22 -1.17 6.09 6.93
C TYR A 22 -0.75 4.66 6.63
N GLU A 23 0.45 4.27 7.05
CA GLU A 23 0.90 2.89 6.93
C GLU A 23 -0.05 1.94 7.65
N ARG A 24 -0.50 2.32 8.84
CA ARG A 24 -1.46 1.53 9.60
C ARG A 24 -2.81 1.42 8.88
N GLU A 25 -3.28 2.50 8.27
CA GLU A 25 -4.52 2.48 7.48
C GLU A 25 -4.39 1.51 6.31
N ILE A 26 -3.29 1.56 5.60
CA ILE A 26 -3.02 0.64 4.48
C ILE A 26 -2.98 -0.80 4.99
N LYS A 27 -2.32 -1.04 6.11
CA LYS A 27 -2.25 -2.35 6.72
C LYS A 27 -3.64 -2.90 7.08
N ASN A 28 -4.51 -2.04 7.60
CA ASN A 28 -5.88 -2.45 7.94
C ASN A 28 -6.69 -2.81 6.69
N ILE A 29 -6.52 -2.06 5.60
CA ILE A 29 -7.15 -2.38 4.33
C ILE A 29 -6.67 -3.74 3.83
N LEU A 30 -5.36 -3.99 3.88
CA LEU A 30 -4.78 -5.25 3.42
C LEU A 30 -5.29 -6.44 4.25
N LYS A 31 -5.47 -6.26 5.56
CA LYS A 31 -6.00 -7.31 6.43
C LYS A 31 -7.38 -7.78 6.00
N PHE A 32 -8.18 -6.88 5.43
CA PHE A 32 -9.50 -7.23 4.92
C PHE A 32 -9.42 -8.28 3.81
N TYR A 33 -8.32 -8.28 3.05
CA TYR A 33 -8.11 -9.21 1.94
C TYR A 33 -7.34 -10.47 2.37
N GLY A 34 -6.98 -10.61 3.65
CA GLY A 34 -6.39 -11.82 4.20
C GLY A 34 -4.88 -11.75 4.37
N GLU A 35 -4.29 -12.90 4.74
CA GLU A 35 -2.86 -12.98 5.09
C GLU A 35 -1.92 -12.92 3.88
N GLU A 36 -2.46 -13.09 2.69
CA GLU A 36 -1.67 -13.08 1.45
C GLU A 36 -1.43 -11.67 0.91
N ALA A 37 -1.91 -10.63 1.61
CA ALA A 37 -1.68 -9.23 1.29
C ALA A 37 -1.00 -8.55 2.47
N PHE A 38 0.19 -8.00 2.26
CA PHE A 38 0.96 -7.41 3.36
C PHE A 38 1.91 -6.33 2.87
N ILE A 39 2.34 -5.51 3.83
CA ILE A 39 3.38 -4.50 3.58
C ILE A 39 4.74 -5.19 3.68
N ALA A 40 5.49 -5.19 2.58
CA ALA A 40 6.81 -5.78 2.55
C ALA A 40 7.84 -4.86 3.21
N THR A 41 7.82 -3.58 2.84
CA THR A 41 8.68 -2.57 3.44
C THR A 41 7.98 -1.21 3.40
N ALA A 42 8.41 -0.32 4.29
CA ALA A 42 7.93 1.06 4.29
C ALA A 42 9.07 1.96 4.78
N GLY A 43 9.18 3.15 4.20
CA GLY A 43 10.23 4.06 4.59
C GLY A 43 10.15 5.40 3.88
N LEU A 44 10.92 6.36 4.36
CA LEU A 44 10.98 7.70 3.80
C LEU A 44 11.80 7.71 2.52
N LEU A 45 11.28 8.39 1.50
CA LEU A 45 12.02 8.68 0.27
C LEU A 45 12.66 10.05 0.37
N SER A 46 12.03 10.95 1.14
CA SER A 46 12.54 12.30 1.41
C SER A 46 11.91 12.78 2.71
N SER A 47 12.16 14.05 3.09
CA SER A 47 11.63 14.61 4.34
C SER A 47 10.09 14.65 4.37
N ASN A 48 9.44 14.65 3.19
CA ASN A 48 7.98 14.79 3.11
C ASN A 48 7.32 13.73 2.23
N THR A 49 8.04 12.69 1.86
CA THR A 49 7.51 11.62 1.01
C THR A 49 7.88 10.26 1.57
N MET A 50 6.90 9.37 1.64
CA MET A 50 7.08 8.02 2.15
C MET A 50 6.62 7.02 1.10
N SER A 51 7.29 5.88 1.02
CA SER A 51 6.89 4.77 0.16
C SER A 51 6.46 3.59 1.02
N VAL A 52 5.30 3.03 0.72
CA VAL A 52 4.83 1.79 1.32
C VAL A 52 4.78 0.75 0.21
N ASN A 53 5.64 -0.24 0.31
CA ASN A 53 5.77 -1.30 -0.68
C ASN A 53 4.90 -2.48 -0.28
N VAL A 54 3.97 -2.84 -1.15
CA VAL A 54 2.96 -3.87 -0.88
C VAL A 54 3.21 -5.08 -1.76
N MET A 55 3.09 -6.27 -1.16
CA MET A 55 3.15 -7.53 -1.87
C MET A 55 1.85 -8.30 -1.62
N VAL A 56 1.28 -8.87 -2.66
CA VAL A 56 0.01 -9.58 -2.55
C VAL A 56 -0.02 -10.77 -3.51
N LEU A 57 -0.53 -11.89 -3.02
CA LEU A 57 -0.79 -13.08 -3.84
C LEU A 57 -2.30 -13.12 -4.09
N THR A 58 -2.71 -12.79 -5.32
CA THR A 58 -4.14 -12.66 -5.63
C THR A 58 -4.40 -12.76 -7.15
N THR A 59 -5.64 -12.52 -7.54
CA THR A 59 -6.06 -12.46 -8.94
C THR A 59 -6.03 -11.01 -9.42
N ASP A 60 -6.06 -10.81 -10.75
CA ASP A 60 -6.07 -9.47 -11.34
C ASP A 60 -7.25 -8.63 -10.86
N SER A 61 -8.45 -9.25 -10.76
CA SER A 61 -9.65 -8.51 -10.36
C SER A 61 -9.57 -8.09 -8.88
N THR A 62 -9.11 -8.96 -8.00
CA THR A 62 -8.96 -8.62 -6.58
C THR A 62 -7.84 -7.59 -6.38
N LEU A 63 -6.76 -7.67 -7.16
CA LEU A 63 -5.70 -6.66 -7.14
C LEU A 63 -6.26 -5.27 -7.44
N GLY A 64 -7.13 -5.17 -8.45
CA GLY A 64 -7.80 -3.92 -8.76
C GLY A 64 -8.61 -3.38 -7.59
N ASP A 65 -9.33 -4.26 -6.90
CA ASP A 65 -10.12 -3.88 -5.72
C ASP A 65 -9.22 -3.37 -4.59
N ILE A 66 -8.11 -4.06 -4.33
CA ILE A 66 -7.15 -3.65 -3.29
C ILE A 66 -6.60 -2.25 -3.59
N LYS A 67 -6.15 -2.04 -4.82
CA LYS A 67 -5.60 -0.74 -5.23
C LYS A 67 -6.65 0.36 -5.13
N SER A 68 -7.88 0.09 -5.55
CA SER A 68 -8.97 1.06 -5.48
C SER A 68 -9.29 1.42 -4.03
N ASP A 69 -9.35 0.43 -3.14
CA ASP A 69 -9.63 0.69 -1.73
C ASP A 69 -8.55 1.55 -1.09
N ILE A 70 -7.28 1.27 -1.38
CA ILE A 70 -6.17 2.06 -0.85
C ILE A 70 -6.24 3.49 -1.40
N ALA A 71 -6.40 3.64 -2.71
CA ALA A 71 -6.44 4.96 -3.34
C ALA A 71 -7.63 5.78 -2.85
N ASN A 72 -8.82 5.17 -2.72
CA ASN A 72 -10.02 5.87 -2.29
C ASN A 72 -9.98 6.26 -0.81
N THR A 73 -9.39 5.40 0.03
CA THR A 73 -9.32 5.66 1.47
C THR A 73 -8.24 6.69 1.82
N THR A 74 -7.07 6.58 1.18
CA THR A 74 -5.91 7.44 1.51
C THR A 74 -5.76 8.63 0.57
N GLY A 75 -6.24 8.52 -0.67
CA GLY A 75 -6.03 9.54 -1.70
C GLY A 75 -4.62 9.57 -2.29
N PHE A 76 -3.79 8.59 -1.97
CA PHE A 76 -2.42 8.57 -2.42
C PHE A 76 -2.23 7.82 -3.74
N GLU A 77 -1.15 8.19 -4.44
CA GLU A 77 -0.80 7.60 -5.73
C GLU A 77 -0.29 6.17 -5.55
N ILE A 78 -0.68 5.30 -6.46
CA ILE A 78 -0.20 3.92 -6.51
C ILE A 78 0.65 3.74 -7.77
N LYS A 79 1.87 3.20 -7.59
CA LYS A 79 2.77 2.89 -8.69
C LYS A 79 3.00 1.40 -8.78
N GLU A 80 3.11 0.88 -10.00
CA GLU A 80 3.36 -0.52 -10.25
C GLU A 80 4.80 -0.90 -9.88
N GLY A 81 4.93 -2.03 -9.20
CA GLY A 81 6.22 -2.60 -8.87
C GLY A 81 7.02 -1.84 -7.82
N TYR A 82 8.14 -2.43 -7.42
CA TYR A 82 9.15 -1.79 -6.58
C TYR A 82 10.45 -2.57 -6.60
#